data_76baaf5d72a50eb2f1dee9000c9fe127
#
_entry.id   76baaf5d72a50eb2f1dee9000c9fe127
#
_cell.length_a   1.000
_cell.length_b   1.000
_cell.length_c   1.000
_cell.angle_alpha   90.00
_cell.angle_beta   90.00
_cell.angle_gamma   90.00
#
_symmetry.space_group_name_H-M   'P 1'
#
loop_
_entity.id
_entity.type
_entity.pdbx_description
1 polymer ?
#
loop_
_entity_poly.entity_id
_entity_poly.type
_entity_poly.pdbx_seq_one_letter_code
_entity_poly.pdbx_strand_id
1 'polypeptide(L)'
;IGSNYDQENNVAYAAEQLCTLFSSIRFSQSYYSKAEGKSYSVGPYLNQVVIAYTPLSHSEITPLLKAIEKAAGRSKELKAVGIIPIDIDLIQWNDLVLKPEDLTRSYVRKGLDELLLEEE
;
A
#
# COMPACT_ATOMS: atom_id res chain seq x y z
N ILE A 1 0.50 -0.74 0.99
CA ILE A 1 -0.92 -0.44 1.24
C ILE A 1 -1.03 0.40 2.51
N GLY A 2 -1.85 1.43 2.49
CA GLY A 2 -2.14 2.22 3.67
C GLY A 2 -3.58 2.68 3.70
N SER A 3 -4.14 2.85 4.90
CA SER A 3 -5.49 3.36 5.10
C SER A 3 -5.60 4.10 6.43
N ASN A 4 -6.28 5.23 6.43
CA ASN A 4 -6.58 5.96 7.66
C ASN A 4 -8.08 6.02 8.00
N TYR A 5 -8.88 5.21 7.31
CA TYR A 5 -10.33 5.18 7.52
C TYR A 5 -10.83 3.75 7.37
N ASP A 6 -11.59 3.26 8.37
CA ASP A 6 -12.04 1.87 8.40
C ASP A 6 -10.88 0.93 8.03
N GLN A 7 -9.77 1.15 8.70
CA GLN A 7 -8.45 0.67 8.27
C GLN A 7 -8.40 -0.83 8.06
N GLU A 8 -8.87 -1.60 9.03
CA GLU A 8 -8.77 -3.06 8.95
C GLU A 8 -9.57 -3.62 7.79
N ASN A 9 -10.78 -3.13 7.57
CA ASN A 9 -11.62 -3.58 6.46
C ASN A 9 -11.06 -3.15 5.11
N ASN A 10 -10.59 -1.91 5.01
CA ASN A 10 -10.07 -1.39 3.74
C ASN A 10 -8.75 -2.04 3.36
N VAL A 11 -7.84 -2.26 4.33
CA VAL A 11 -6.58 -2.96 4.05
C VAL A 11 -6.85 -4.41 3.64
N ALA A 12 -7.77 -5.09 4.33
CA ALA A 12 -8.14 -6.46 3.97
C ALA A 12 -8.75 -6.52 2.57
N TYR A 13 -9.60 -5.56 2.21
CA TYR A 13 -10.20 -5.47 0.88
C TYR A 13 -9.13 -5.29 -0.20
N ALA A 14 -8.20 -4.37 0.02
CA ALA A 14 -7.10 -4.14 -0.92
C ALA A 14 -6.24 -5.39 -1.10
N ALA A 15 -5.91 -6.07 0.00
CA ALA A 15 -5.12 -7.30 -0.05
C ALA A 15 -5.84 -8.38 -0.86
N GLU A 16 -7.15 -8.54 -0.67
CA GLU A 16 -7.96 -9.48 -1.44
C GLU A 16 -7.94 -9.15 -2.93
N GLN A 17 -8.10 -7.88 -3.29
CA GLN A 17 -8.06 -7.44 -4.68
C GLN A 17 -6.67 -7.67 -5.31
N LEU A 18 -5.61 -7.41 -4.57
CA LEU A 18 -4.25 -7.67 -5.05
C LEU A 18 -4.03 -9.16 -5.30
N CYS A 19 -4.61 -10.04 -4.49
CA CYS A 19 -4.53 -11.48 -4.71
C CYS A 19 -5.20 -11.92 -6.02
N THR A 20 -6.16 -11.17 -6.52
CA THR A 20 -6.77 -11.48 -7.82
C THR A 20 -5.90 -10.99 -8.99
N LEU A 21 -5.08 -9.96 -8.77
CA LEU A 21 -4.18 -9.42 -9.80
C LEU A 21 -2.87 -10.19 -9.92
N PHE A 22 -2.37 -10.69 -8.81
CA PHE A 22 -1.05 -11.33 -8.76
C PHE A 22 -1.18 -12.76 -8.26
N SER A 23 -0.71 -13.72 -9.06
CA SER A 23 -0.69 -15.13 -8.64
C SER A 23 0.44 -15.40 -7.66
N SER A 24 1.49 -14.60 -7.69
CA SER A 24 2.62 -14.72 -6.76
C SER A 24 2.71 -13.43 -5.95
N ILE A 25 2.28 -13.48 -4.71
CA ILE A 25 2.19 -12.31 -3.84
C ILE A 25 2.37 -12.72 -2.39
N ARG A 26 3.04 -11.88 -1.61
CA ARG A 26 3.24 -12.08 -0.18
C ARG A 26 2.99 -10.79 0.56
N PHE A 27 2.43 -10.89 1.76
CA PHE A 27 2.05 -9.75 2.59
C PHE A 27 2.81 -9.82 3.91
N SER A 28 3.28 -8.66 4.38
CA SER A 28 3.79 -8.51 5.74
C SER A 28 2.64 -8.46 6.73
N GLN A 29 2.95 -8.44 8.02
CA GLN A 29 1.99 -8.04 9.04
C GLN A 29 1.61 -6.58 8.82
N SER A 30 0.50 -6.17 9.42
CA SER A 30 0.04 -4.78 9.35
C SER A 30 0.58 -4.00 10.54
N TYR A 31 0.94 -2.73 10.31
CA TYR A 31 1.52 -1.86 11.32
C TYR A 31 0.83 -0.50 11.30
N TYR A 32 0.41 -0.03 12.48
CA TYR A 32 -0.12 1.33 12.59
C TYR A 32 1.03 2.35 12.63
N SER A 33 0.80 3.50 12.01
CA SER A 33 1.73 4.62 12.05
C SER A 33 0.98 5.94 12.08
N LYS A 34 1.65 7.00 12.55
CA LYS A 34 1.10 8.36 12.45
C LYS A 34 1.10 8.78 10.98
N ALA A 35 0.16 9.67 10.63
CA ALA A 35 0.13 10.27 9.29
C ALA A 35 1.34 11.20 9.13
N GLU A 36 2.33 10.78 8.35
CA GLU A 36 3.54 11.54 8.10
C GLU A 36 3.42 12.37 6.83
N GLY A 37 3.98 13.58 6.85
CA GLY A 37 4.01 14.46 5.69
C GLY A 37 2.65 14.97 5.25
N LYS A 38 1.64 14.84 6.07
CA LYS A 38 0.28 15.31 5.79
C LYS A 38 -0.07 16.44 6.73
N SER A 39 -0.64 17.50 6.20
CA SER A 39 -1.14 18.61 7.00
C SER A 39 -2.41 18.24 7.75
N TYR A 40 -3.14 17.25 7.27
CA TYR A 40 -4.41 16.83 7.87
C TYR A 40 -4.67 15.35 7.63
N SER A 41 -5.11 14.65 8.67
CA SER A 41 -5.54 13.26 8.59
C SER A 41 -6.52 12.98 9.73
N VAL A 42 -7.55 12.18 9.48
CA VAL A 42 -8.57 11.84 10.49
C VAL A 42 -8.06 10.83 11.52
N GLY A 43 -6.91 10.21 11.30
CA GLY A 43 -6.36 9.26 12.25
C GLY A 43 -5.08 8.62 11.75
N PRO A 44 -4.56 7.63 12.49
CA PRO A 44 -3.36 6.92 12.07
C PRO A 44 -3.62 6.07 10.83
N TYR A 45 -2.54 5.74 10.13
CA TYR A 45 -2.60 4.78 9.03
C TYR A 45 -2.34 3.37 9.53
N LEU A 46 -3.08 2.41 8.98
CA LEU A 46 -2.71 1.01 9.04
C LEU A 46 -2.00 0.68 7.74
N ASN A 47 -0.79 0.14 7.85
CA ASN A 47 0.09 -0.10 6.70
C ASN A 47 0.43 -1.57 6.57
N GLN A 48 0.57 -2.03 5.34
CA GLN A 48 1.01 -3.39 5.04
C GLN A 48 1.94 -3.36 3.83
N VAL A 49 3.07 -4.04 3.92
CA VAL A 49 4.03 -4.15 2.82
C VAL A 49 3.71 -5.39 2.01
N VAL A 50 3.84 -5.28 0.70
CA VAL A 50 3.51 -6.34 -0.25
C VAL A 50 4.66 -6.50 -1.22
N ILE A 51 5.03 -7.76 -1.49
CA ILE A 51 5.94 -8.12 -2.58
C ILE A 51 5.17 -9.01 -3.54
N ALA A 52 5.14 -8.64 -4.81
CA ALA A 52 4.44 -9.40 -5.84
C ALA A 52 5.31 -9.55 -7.08
N TYR A 53 5.03 -10.59 -7.85
CA TYR A 53 5.70 -10.86 -9.12
C TYR A 53 4.65 -10.87 -10.22
N THR A 54 4.98 -10.27 -11.37
CA THR A 54 4.04 -10.15 -12.47
C THR A 54 4.79 -10.08 -13.79
N PRO A 55 4.24 -10.67 -14.88
CA PRO A 55 4.78 -10.44 -16.22
C PRO A 55 4.33 -9.11 -16.84
N LEU A 56 3.41 -8.39 -16.19
CA LEU A 56 2.94 -7.10 -16.68
C LEU A 56 3.99 -6.02 -16.48
N SER A 57 3.90 -4.95 -17.28
CA SER A 57 4.79 -3.81 -17.13
C SER A 57 4.32 -2.87 -16.03
N HIS A 58 5.23 -2.00 -15.57
CA HIS A 58 4.92 -0.95 -14.61
C HIS A 58 3.72 -0.09 -15.07
N SER A 59 3.70 0.28 -16.34
CA SER A 59 2.63 1.12 -16.90
C SER A 59 1.28 0.39 -16.96
N GLU A 60 1.29 -0.93 -17.04
CA GLU A 60 0.06 -1.73 -17.01
C GLU A 60 -0.47 -1.91 -15.58
N ILE A 61 0.43 -2.01 -14.61
CA ILE A 61 0.05 -2.23 -13.20
C ILE A 61 -0.52 -0.97 -12.55
N THR A 62 0.05 0.19 -12.82
CA THR A 62 -0.34 1.44 -12.16
C THR A 62 -1.85 1.74 -12.24
N PRO A 63 -2.50 1.66 -13.41
CA PRO A 63 -3.95 1.90 -13.45
C PRO A 63 -4.77 0.84 -12.71
N LEU A 64 -4.27 -0.39 -12.60
CA LEU A 64 -4.95 -1.44 -11.85
C LEU A 64 -4.95 -1.15 -10.35
N LEU A 65 -3.83 -0.64 -9.82
CA LEU A 65 -3.75 -0.23 -8.43
C LEU A 65 -4.68 0.95 -8.14
N LYS A 66 -4.75 1.92 -9.05
CA LYS A 66 -5.66 3.05 -8.90
C LYS A 66 -7.13 2.64 -8.97
N ALA A 67 -7.45 1.62 -9.74
CA ALA A 67 -8.81 1.08 -9.80
C ALA A 67 -9.22 0.48 -8.44
N ILE A 68 -8.30 -0.20 -7.75
CA ILE A 68 -8.55 -0.73 -6.41
C ILE A 68 -8.80 0.41 -5.43
N GLU A 69 -7.99 1.47 -5.47
CA GLU A 69 -8.18 2.64 -4.62
C GLU A 69 -9.57 3.25 -4.82
N LYS A 70 -9.96 3.43 -6.06
CA LYS A 70 -11.25 4.00 -6.42
C LYS A 70 -12.40 3.12 -5.95
N ALA A 71 -12.29 1.81 -6.15
CA ALA A 71 -13.32 0.86 -5.72
C ALA A 71 -13.49 0.83 -4.21
N ALA A 72 -12.43 1.13 -3.46
CA ALA A 72 -12.48 1.25 -1.99
C ALA A 72 -13.10 2.57 -1.52
N GLY A 73 -13.42 3.46 -2.44
CA GLY A 73 -14.11 4.71 -2.13
C GLY A 73 -13.23 5.94 -2.12
N ARG A 74 -11.97 5.84 -2.55
CA ARG A 74 -11.07 7.00 -2.59
C ARG A 74 -11.59 8.07 -3.54
N SER A 75 -11.62 9.32 -3.07
CA SER A 75 -12.10 10.44 -3.86
C SER A 75 -11.36 11.72 -3.45
N LYS A 76 -11.42 12.73 -4.30
CA LYS A 76 -10.84 14.04 -4.01
C LYS A 76 -11.56 14.71 -2.83
N GLU A 77 -12.86 14.50 -2.73
CA GLU A 77 -13.68 15.06 -1.67
C GLU A 77 -13.28 14.52 -0.31
N LEU A 78 -13.10 13.21 -0.21
CA LEU A 78 -12.65 12.57 1.04
C LEU A 78 -11.23 12.99 1.40
N LYS A 79 -10.35 13.05 0.40
CA LYS A 79 -8.96 13.49 0.61
C LYS A 79 -8.91 14.89 1.17
N ALA A 80 -9.79 15.80 0.71
CA ALA A 80 -9.83 17.17 1.16
C ALA A 80 -10.15 17.27 2.66
N VAL A 81 -10.87 16.29 3.23
CA VAL A 81 -11.17 16.24 4.66
C VAL A 81 -10.29 15.23 5.40
N GLY A 82 -9.19 14.80 4.80
CA GLY A 82 -8.18 13.95 5.44
C GLY A 82 -8.51 12.47 5.48
N ILE A 83 -9.47 12.01 4.68
CA ILE A 83 -9.87 10.60 4.64
C ILE A 83 -9.28 9.91 3.41
N ILE A 84 -8.46 8.89 3.66
CA ILE A 84 -7.85 8.06 2.62
C ILE A 84 -8.25 6.60 2.89
N PRO A 85 -9.31 6.10 2.24
CA PRO A 85 -9.74 4.71 2.46
C PRO A 85 -8.67 3.71 2.08
N ILE A 86 -7.99 3.90 0.95
CA ILE A 86 -6.86 3.06 0.53
C ILE A 86 -5.87 3.90 -0.28
N ASP A 87 -4.59 3.68 0.03
CA ASP A 87 -3.47 4.21 -0.72
C ASP A 87 -2.55 3.04 -1.04
N ILE A 88 -2.30 2.80 -2.33
CA ILE A 88 -1.41 1.73 -2.78
C ILE A 88 -0.26 2.37 -3.54
N ASP A 89 0.90 2.42 -2.90
CA ASP A 89 2.10 3.03 -3.47
C ASP A 89 3.02 1.96 -4.03
N LEU A 90 3.39 2.12 -5.29
CA LEU A 90 4.41 1.29 -5.92
C LEU A 90 5.77 1.90 -5.59
N ILE A 91 6.47 1.29 -4.65
CA ILE A 91 7.70 1.86 -4.08
C ILE A 91 8.93 1.46 -4.90
N GLN A 92 8.97 0.22 -5.35
CA GLN A 92 10.12 -0.31 -6.08
C GLN A 92 9.68 -1.28 -7.16
N TRP A 93 10.31 -1.20 -8.32
CA TRP A 93 10.06 -2.06 -9.48
C TRP A 93 11.40 -2.67 -9.88
N ASN A 94 11.59 -3.97 -9.59
CA ASN A 94 12.89 -4.63 -9.71
C ASN A 94 13.95 -3.82 -8.95
N ASP A 95 15.02 -3.38 -9.59
CA ASP A 95 16.06 -2.58 -8.95
C ASP A 95 15.79 -1.08 -8.96
N LEU A 96 14.70 -0.64 -9.60
CA LEU A 96 14.36 0.76 -9.71
C LEU A 96 13.53 1.21 -8.51
N VAL A 97 14.10 2.06 -7.68
CA VAL A 97 13.39 2.63 -6.53
C VAL A 97 12.59 3.84 -7.03
N LEU A 98 11.26 3.72 -6.97
CA LEU A 98 10.35 4.76 -7.46
C LEU A 98 10.05 5.80 -6.38
N LYS A 99 10.02 5.39 -5.12
CA LYS A 99 9.73 6.27 -3.99
C LYS A 99 10.75 6.05 -2.88
N PRO A 100 11.97 6.62 -3.02
CA PRO A 100 13.05 6.38 -2.05
C PRO A 100 12.71 6.85 -0.64
N GLU A 101 11.92 7.89 -0.49
CA GLU A 101 11.51 8.39 0.83
C GLU A 101 10.69 7.36 1.59
N ASP A 102 9.84 6.61 0.90
CA ASP A 102 9.00 5.61 1.54
C ASP A 102 9.81 4.42 2.04
N LEU A 103 10.94 4.10 1.40
CA LEU A 103 11.82 3.02 1.87
C LEU A 103 12.47 3.32 3.23
N THR A 104 12.52 4.58 3.63
CA THR A 104 13.10 4.96 4.92
C THR A 104 12.10 4.88 6.08
N ARG A 105 10.81 4.71 5.79
CA ARG A 105 9.78 4.65 6.83
C ARG A 105 9.88 3.35 7.61
N SER A 106 9.72 3.44 8.94
CA SER A 106 9.94 2.30 9.83
C SER A 106 9.03 1.11 9.49
N TYR A 107 7.76 1.35 9.18
CA TYR A 107 6.83 0.26 8.88
C TYR A 107 7.15 -0.41 7.54
N VAL A 108 7.67 0.33 6.57
CA VAL A 108 8.10 -0.24 5.30
C VAL A 108 9.31 -1.13 5.51
N ARG A 109 10.30 -0.65 6.28
CA ARG A 109 11.50 -1.41 6.57
C ARG A 109 11.20 -2.69 7.34
N LYS A 110 10.34 -2.60 8.34
CA LYS A 110 9.90 -3.78 9.11
C LYS A 110 9.23 -4.81 8.22
N GLY A 111 8.29 -4.36 7.38
CA GLY A 111 7.59 -5.25 6.47
C GLY A 111 8.50 -5.91 5.45
N LEU A 112 9.43 -5.14 4.87
CA LEU A 112 10.40 -5.67 3.92
C LEU A 112 11.33 -6.70 4.59
N ASP A 113 11.85 -6.38 5.77
CA ASP A 113 12.72 -7.30 6.51
C ASP A 113 12.00 -8.62 6.79
N GLU A 114 10.75 -8.55 7.22
CA GLU A 114 9.92 -9.74 7.44
C GLU A 114 9.80 -10.59 6.18
N LEU A 115 9.47 -9.97 5.05
CA LEU A 115 9.26 -10.68 3.79
C LEU A 115 10.57 -11.23 3.22
N LEU A 116 11.65 -10.51 3.33
CA LEU A 116 12.96 -10.95 2.83
C LEU A 116 13.52 -12.09 3.68
N LEU A 117 13.28 -12.10 4.99
CA LEU A 117 13.68 -13.21 5.84
C LEU A 117 12.94 -14.49 5.49
N GLU A 118 11.67 -14.40 5.08
CA GLU A 118 10.90 -15.56 4.66
C GLU A 118 11.45 -16.21 3.38
N GLU A 119 12.17 -15.44 2.56
CA GLU A 119 12.80 -15.98 1.33
C GLU A 119 14.05 -16.80 1.60
N GLU A 120 14.64 -16.63 2.76
CA GLU A 120 15.82 -17.41 3.16
C GLU A 120 15.41 -18.77 3.70
#